data_1c85e3f6cecee232021d528fcc00e835
#
_entry.id   1c85e3f6cecee232021d528fcc00e835
#
_cell.length_a   1.000
_cell.length_b   1.000
_cell.length_c   1.000
_cell.angle_alpha   90.00
_cell.angle_beta   90.00
_cell.angle_gamma   90.00
#
_symmetry.space_group_name_H-M   'P 1'
#
loop_
_entity.id
_entity.type
_entity.pdbx_description
1 polymer ?
#
loop_
_entity_poly.entity_id
_entity_poly.type
_entity_poly.pdbx_seq_one_letter_code
_entity_poly.pdbx_strand_id
1 'polypeptide(L)'
;MYKRQGRYFEDINADEIIIGSVLARNLRVDIGDELTLLGSGHDGSFAAGIAIVSGIFESGIAEIDRSMAQLPIGYFQNLFGMDDRGHNIVINVAELSQIPPLQQTIMNMLSGRDKLVVLDWEQLQPGLKQAIQADFTSAWFMYGVLIPLVAFSVLTTQFMSVLERTREFGVKMALGVKPARLGSLVVTETIVMSGLGLAIGVLLGIVMTWYLSKVGFSYPGMEDMAERFNLPDRMYPSLSILSIMLGPSVVFVFSLLASIYPAIRLFFLQPIPAMRAV
;
A
#
# COMPACT_ATOMS: atom_id res chain seq x y z
N MET A 1 -16.85 -0.25 3.66
CA MET A 1 -18.04 -1.04 4.10
C MET A 1 -19.25 -0.30 3.60
N TYR A 2 -19.94 -0.82 2.59
CA TYR A 2 -21.10 -0.13 2.00
C TYR A 2 -22.27 -0.20 3.01
N LYS A 3 -22.73 0.95 3.52
CA LYS A 3 -24.02 1.01 4.19
C LYS A 3 -25.09 0.93 3.11
N ARG A 4 -25.98 -0.03 3.21
CA ARG A 4 -27.17 -0.16 2.35
C ARG A 4 -28.43 0.03 3.19
N GLN A 5 -29.33 0.84 2.65
CA GLN A 5 -30.72 0.89 3.11
C GLN A 5 -31.57 0.29 1.99
N GLY A 6 -32.58 -0.51 2.32
CA GLY A 6 -33.42 -1.22 1.35
C GLY A 6 -32.89 -2.59 0.94
N ARG A 7 -33.34 -3.10 -0.19
CA ARG A 7 -33.01 -4.42 -0.74
C ARG A 7 -32.29 -4.32 -2.10
N TYR A 8 -31.63 -5.41 -2.49
CA TYR A 8 -31.07 -5.56 -3.83
C TYR A 8 -32.11 -6.14 -4.78
N PHE A 9 -31.84 -6.04 -6.10
CA PHE A 9 -32.70 -6.60 -7.13
C PHE A 9 -32.86 -8.11 -6.99
N GLU A 10 -34.09 -8.61 -7.20
CA GLU A 10 -34.37 -10.04 -7.25
C GLU A 10 -34.61 -10.53 -8.67
N ASP A 11 -35.10 -9.64 -9.56
CA ASP A 11 -35.35 -9.92 -10.96
C ASP A 11 -34.48 -9.01 -11.86
N ILE A 12 -33.94 -9.59 -12.94
CA ILE A 12 -33.12 -8.89 -13.93
C ILE A 12 -33.95 -7.91 -14.81
N ASN A 13 -35.27 -8.04 -14.80
CA ASN A 13 -36.19 -7.18 -15.57
C ASN A 13 -37.02 -6.25 -14.68
N ALA A 14 -36.80 -6.24 -13.36
CA ALA A 14 -37.55 -5.39 -12.46
C ALA A 14 -37.31 -3.90 -12.77
N ASP A 15 -38.38 -3.11 -12.74
CA ASP A 15 -38.36 -1.65 -12.88
C ASP A 15 -37.95 -0.98 -11.56
N GLU A 16 -36.78 -1.38 -11.08
CA GLU A 16 -36.19 -0.93 -9.81
C GLU A 16 -34.85 -0.24 -10.05
N ILE A 17 -34.51 0.67 -9.14
CA ILE A 17 -33.22 1.39 -9.16
C ILE A 17 -32.64 1.45 -7.76
N ILE A 18 -31.32 1.28 -7.66
CA ILE A 18 -30.54 1.54 -6.45
C ILE A 18 -29.65 2.74 -6.75
N ILE A 19 -29.69 3.75 -5.89
CA ILE A 19 -28.97 5.02 -6.09
C ILE A 19 -28.02 5.32 -4.93
N GLY A 20 -27.01 6.12 -5.20
CA GLY A 20 -26.08 6.59 -4.16
C GLY A 20 -26.74 7.58 -3.19
N SER A 21 -26.27 7.62 -1.96
CA SER A 21 -26.85 8.42 -0.87
C SER A 21 -26.85 9.93 -1.13
N VAL A 22 -25.81 10.44 -1.83
CA VAL A 22 -25.73 11.85 -2.22
C VAL A 22 -26.71 12.16 -3.34
N LEU A 23 -26.87 11.24 -4.31
CA LEU A 23 -27.84 11.36 -5.40
C LEU A 23 -29.27 11.38 -4.85
N ALA A 24 -29.61 10.47 -3.94
CA ALA A 24 -30.91 10.43 -3.26
C ALA A 24 -31.25 11.76 -2.57
N ARG A 25 -30.28 12.32 -1.83
CA ARG A 25 -30.42 13.63 -1.18
C ARG A 25 -30.66 14.77 -2.19
N ASN A 26 -29.89 14.77 -3.29
CA ASN A 26 -30.00 15.84 -4.31
C ASN A 26 -31.34 15.80 -5.01
N LEU A 27 -31.85 14.61 -5.30
CA LEU A 27 -33.15 14.39 -5.92
C LEU A 27 -34.32 14.47 -4.92
N ARG A 28 -34.01 14.42 -3.61
CA ARG A 28 -35.02 14.40 -2.52
C ARG A 28 -35.96 13.23 -2.61
N VAL A 29 -35.42 12.04 -2.81
CA VAL A 29 -36.16 10.79 -2.93
C VAL A 29 -35.73 9.80 -1.86
N ASP A 30 -36.68 9.01 -1.41
CA ASP A 30 -36.51 7.92 -0.45
C ASP A 30 -36.83 6.56 -1.08
N ILE A 31 -36.64 5.47 -0.31
CA ILE A 31 -36.97 4.13 -0.76
C ILE A 31 -38.48 4.01 -0.98
N GLY A 32 -38.87 3.53 -2.16
CA GLY A 32 -40.26 3.41 -2.60
C GLY A 32 -40.72 4.54 -3.51
N ASP A 33 -39.97 5.62 -3.65
CA ASP A 33 -40.28 6.70 -4.57
C ASP A 33 -40.00 6.30 -6.03
N GLU A 34 -40.71 6.94 -6.94
CA GLU A 34 -40.55 6.75 -8.38
C GLU A 34 -39.53 7.73 -8.96
N LEU A 35 -38.62 7.25 -9.77
CA LEU A 35 -37.66 8.04 -10.53
C LEU A 35 -37.93 7.89 -12.03
N THR A 36 -38.05 9.04 -12.72
CA THR A 36 -38.10 9.06 -14.18
C THR A 36 -36.69 9.07 -14.77
N LEU A 37 -36.39 8.06 -15.57
CA LEU A 37 -35.15 7.93 -16.33
C LEU A 37 -35.37 8.45 -17.74
N LEU A 38 -34.54 9.38 -18.16
CA LEU A 38 -34.59 9.98 -19.51
C LEU A 38 -33.21 9.85 -20.17
N GLY A 39 -33.22 9.47 -21.44
CA GLY A 39 -31.96 9.34 -22.17
C GLY A 39 -32.16 9.09 -23.66
N SER A 40 -31.08 8.72 -24.34
CA SER A 40 -31.10 8.33 -25.74
C SER A 40 -30.84 6.83 -25.84
N GLY A 41 -31.69 6.11 -26.54
CA GLY A 41 -31.52 4.72 -26.88
C GLY A 41 -30.30 4.49 -27.78
N HIS A 42 -29.87 3.24 -27.88
CA HIS A 42 -28.73 2.85 -28.73
C HIS A 42 -28.98 3.16 -30.22
N ASP A 43 -30.22 3.14 -30.66
CA ASP A 43 -30.69 3.46 -32.02
C ASP A 43 -30.93 4.96 -32.25
N GLY A 44 -30.64 5.80 -31.24
CA GLY A 44 -30.91 7.25 -31.30
C GLY A 44 -32.36 7.63 -30.95
N SER A 45 -33.22 6.69 -30.61
CA SER A 45 -34.57 6.94 -30.13
C SER A 45 -34.58 7.62 -28.76
N PHE A 46 -35.67 8.30 -28.43
CA PHE A 46 -35.87 8.81 -27.08
C PHE A 46 -36.27 7.68 -26.13
N ALA A 47 -35.47 7.48 -25.09
CA ALA A 47 -35.73 6.50 -24.06
C ALA A 47 -36.29 7.20 -22.81
N ALA A 48 -37.43 6.75 -22.31
CA ALA A 48 -38.06 7.23 -21.10
C ALA A 48 -38.64 6.04 -20.33
N GLY A 49 -38.38 5.96 -19.04
CA GLY A 49 -38.91 4.92 -18.16
C GLY A 49 -39.03 5.39 -16.71
N ILE A 50 -39.78 4.64 -15.93
CA ILE A 50 -39.99 4.90 -14.50
C ILE A 50 -39.43 3.71 -13.74
N ALA A 51 -38.59 3.97 -12.73
CA ALA A 51 -38.05 2.94 -11.84
C ALA A 51 -38.32 3.31 -10.37
N ILE A 52 -38.63 2.31 -9.55
CA ILE A 52 -38.87 2.48 -8.12
C ILE A 52 -37.54 2.35 -7.36
N VAL A 53 -37.25 3.28 -6.45
CA VAL A 53 -36.07 3.24 -5.61
C VAL A 53 -36.19 2.06 -4.63
N SER A 54 -35.50 0.96 -4.91
CA SER A 54 -35.48 -0.24 -4.04
C SER A 54 -34.40 -0.20 -2.98
N GLY A 55 -33.38 0.64 -3.16
CA GLY A 55 -32.29 0.80 -2.20
C GLY A 55 -31.44 2.04 -2.39
N ILE A 56 -30.80 2.44 -1.31
CA ILE A 56 -29.84 3.55 -1.27
C ILE A 56 -28.52 3.02 -0.73
N PHE A 57 -27.42 3.20 -1.46
CA PHE A 57 -26.09 2.79 -1.01
C PHE A 57 -25.24 3.98 -0.64
N GLU A 58 -24.27 3.74 0.25
CA GLU A 58 -23.23 4.68 0.66
C GLU A 58 -21.86 4.00 0.48
N SER A 59 -21.08 4.45 -0.50
CA SER A 59 -19.78 3.87 -0.82
C SER A 59 -18.65 4.42 0.07
N GLY A 60 -18.87 5.58 0.70
CA GLY A 60 -17.85 6.37 1.38
C GLY A 60 -17.09 7.30 0.45
N ILE A 61 -17.42 7.33 -0.86
CA ILE A 61 -16.84 8.20 -1.88
C ILE A 61 -17.96 9.07 -2.42
N ALA A 62 -17.92 10.37 -2.09
CA ALA A 62 -18.99 11.31 -2.42
C ALA A 62 -19.30 11.41 -3.93
N GLU A 63 -18.27 11.26 -4.78
CA GLU A 63 -18.41 11.29 -6.24
C GLU A 63 -19.23 10.10 -6.77
N ILE A 64 -18.93 8.88 -6.27
CA ILE A 64 -19.69 7.67 -6.61
C ILE A 64 -21.12 7.79 -6.10
N ASP A 65 -21.30 8.22 -4.86
CA ASP A 65 -22.60 8.37 -4.23
C ASP A 65 -23.46 9.48 -4.89
N ARG A 66 -22.83 10.39 -5.65
CA ARG A 66 -23.50 11.45 -6.39
C ARG A 66 -23.90 11.06 -7.81
N SER A 67 -23.11 10.23 -8.46
CA SER A 67 -23.21 9.97 -9.90
C SER A 67 -23.66 8.56 -10.28
N MET A 68 -23.52 7.59 -9.34
CA MET A 68 -23.77 6.19 -9.66
C MET A 68 -25.21 5.79 -9.30
N ALA A 69 -25.85 5.12 -10.26
CA ALA A 69 -27.09 4.37 -10.06
C ALA A 69 -26.92 2.96 -10.63
N GLN A 70 -27.62 2.00 -10.05
CA GLN A 70 -27.65 0.61 -10.50
C GLN A 70 -29.06 0.27 -10.93
N LEU A 71 -29.17 -0.38 -12.07
CA LEU A 71 -30.42 -0.89 -12.67
C LEU A 71 -30.25 -2.37 -12.99
N PRO A 72 -31.33 -3.17 -12.93
CA PRO A 72 -31.33 -4.51 -13.50
C PRO A 72 -30.99 -4.46 -14.99
N ILE A 73 -30.11 -5.37 -15.43
CA ILE A 73 -29.58 -5.31 -16.81
C ILE A 73 -30.66 -5.45 -17.87
N GLY A 74 -31.65 -6.33 -17.64
CA GLY A 74 -32.74 -6.52 -18.59
C GLY A 74 -33.65 -5.30 -18.69
N TYR A 75 -33.95 -4.63 -17.56
CA TYR A 75 -34.70 -3.37 -17.59
C TYR A 75 -33.93 -2.27 -18.34
N PHE A 76 -32.61 -2.15 -18.08
CA PHE A 76 -31.75 -1.19 -18.80
C PHE A 76 -31.72 -1.46 -20.30
N GLN A 77 -31.56 -2.71 -20.72
CA GLN A 77 -31.53 -3.11 -22.11
C GLN A 77 -32.84 -2.82 -22.83
N ASN A 78 -33.96 -3.14 -22.21
CA ASN A 78 -35.30 -2.86 -22.75
C ASN A 78 -35.55 -1.35 -22.89
N LEU A 79 -35.20 -0.57 -21.84
CA LEU A 79 -35.42 0.88 -21.81
C LEU A 79 -34.62 1.61 -22.88
N PHE A 80 -33.36 1.22 -23.09
CA PHE A 80 -32.43 1.90 -24.01
C PHE A 80 -32.27 1.20 -25.37
N GLY A 81 -33.07 0.20 -25.69
CA GLY A 81 -33.02 -0.52 -26.97
C GLY A 81 -31.67 -1.22 -27.20
N MET A 82 -31.08 -1.77 -26.15
CA MET A 82 -29.75 -2.35 -26.21
C MET A 82 -29.75 -3.83 -26.60
N ASP A 83 -30.91 -4.48 -26.74
CA ASP A 83 -31.03 -5.93 -26.87
C ASP A 83 -30.19 -6.66 -25.82
N ASP A 84 -29.48 -7.73 -26.15
CA ASP A 84 -28.57 -8.45 -25.26
C ASP A 84 -27.18 -7.82 -25.18
N ARG A 85 -27.03 -6.52 -25.33
CA ARG A 85 -25.73 -5.83 -25.36
C ARG A 85 -25.43 -5.14 -24.05
N GLY A 86 -24.15 -4.96 -23.78
CA GLY A 86 -23.61 -4.16 -22.69
C GLY A 86 -22.37 -3.41 -23.17
N HIS A 87 -22.05 -2.28 -22.52
CA HIS A 87 -20.86 -1.49 -22.88
C HIS A 87 -19.58 -2.14 -22.38
N ASN A 88 -19.59 -2.63 -21.12
CA ASN A 88 -18.44 -3.18 -20.46
C ASN A 88 -18.82 -4.41 -19.63
N ILE A 89 -17.92 -5.37 -19.54
CA ILE A 89 -18.00 -6.49 -18.61
C ILE A 89 -16.91 -6.30 -17.59
N VAL A 90 -17.26 -6.17 -16.32
CA VAL A 90 -16.31 -6.05 -15.23
C VAL A 90 -16.12 -7.41 -14.57
N ILE A 91 -14.87 -7.86 -14.53
CA ILE A 91 -14.50 -9.13 -13.92
C ILE A 91 -13.69 -8.83 -12.66
N ASN A 92 -14.21 -9.23 -11.50
CA ASN A 92 -13.54 -9.08 -10.22
C ASN A 92 -12.77 -10.35 -9.88
N VAL A 93 -11.54 -10.19 -9.42
CA VAL A 93 -10.68 -11.26 -8.92
C VAL A 93 -10.36 -11.05 -7.44
N ALA A 94 -10.09 -12.14 -6.72
CA ALA A 94 -9.79 -12.06 -5.30
C ALA A 94 -8.39 -11.51 -5.01
N GLU A 95 -7.43 -11.75 -5.92
CA GLU A 95 -6.04 -11.36 -5.76
C GLU A 95 -5.49 -10.73 -7.04
N LEU A 96 -4.66 -9.70 -6.91
CA LEU A 96 -4.00 -9.03 -8.04
C LEU A 96 -3.11 -9.96 -8.87
N SER A 97 -2.54 -11.00 -8.25
CA SER A 97 -1.73 -12.02 -8.90
C SER A 97 -2.48 -12.82 -9.98
N GLN A 98 -3.82 -12.86 -9.91
CA GLN A 98 -4.68 -13.58 -10.84
C GLN A 98 -4.97 -12.77 -12.12
N ILE A 99 -4.72 -11.46 -12.12
CA ILE A 99 -5.05 -10.59 -13.26
C ILE A 99 -4.28 -10.96 -14.52
N PRO A 100 -2.94 -11.08 -14.53
CA PRO A 100 -2.19 -11.35 -15.75
C PRO A 100 -2.57 -12.69 -16.43
N PRO A 101 -2.67 -13.84 -15.73
CA PRO A 101 -3.06 -15.09 -16.37
C PRO A 101 -4.50 -15.09 -16.85
N LEU A 102 -5.41 -14.43 -16.12
CA LEU A 102 -6.81 -14.29 -16.53
C LEU A 102 -6.94 -13.41 -17.77
N GLN A 103 -6.24 -12.29 -17.83
CA GLN A 103 -6.22 -11.40 -18.99
C GLN A 103 -5.76 -12.12 -20.24
N GLN A 104 -4.67 -12.91 -20.16
CA GLN A 104 -4.19 -13.71 -21.28
C GLN A 104 -5.22 -14.77 -21.73
N THR A 105 -5.87 -15.43 -20.78
CA THR A 105 -6.91 -16.41 -21.08
C THR A 105 -8.09 -15.78 -21.82
N ILE A 106 -8.55 -14.62 -21.34
CA ILE A 106 -9.66 -13.89 -21.98
C ILE A 106 -9.25 -13.38 -23.37
N MET A 107 -8.04 -12.83 -23.51
CA MET A 107 -7.51 -12.41 -24.82
C MET A 107 -7.47 -13.56 -25.83
N ASN A 108 -7.04 -14.74 -25.39
CA ASN A 108 -7.03 -15.92 -26.24
C ASN A 108 -8.45 -16.37 -26.67
N MET A 109 -9.43 -16.28 -25.74
CA MET A 109 -10.84 -16.58 -26.03
C MET A 109 -11.47 -15.58 -27.01
N LEU A 110 -11.01 -14.33 -26.97
CA LEU A 110 -11.49 -13.25 -27.83
C LEU A 110 -10.68 -13.11 -29.14
N SER A 111 -9.71 -14.00 -29.38
CA SER A 111 -8.91 -13.99 -30.61
C SER A 111 -9.81 -14.07 -31.82
N GLY A 112 -9.74 -13.06 -32.72
CA GLY A 112 -10.61 -12.93 -33.87
C GLY A 112 -11.84 -12.00 -33.66
N ARG A 113 -11.97 -11.36 -32.53
CA ARG A 113 -13.01 -10.35 -32.24
C ARG A 113 -12.37 -8.97 -32.06
N ASP A 114 -12.01 -8.31 -33.15
CA ASP A 114 -11.26 -7.04 -33.17
C ASP A 114 -11.96 -5.83 -32.48
N LYS A 115 -13.25 -5.99 -32.15
CA LYS A 115 -14.04 -4.94 -31.49
C LYS A 115 -14.01 -4.97 -29.97
N LEU A 116 -13.38 -6.00 -29.36
CA LEU A 116 -13.32 -6.18 -27.91
C LEU A 116 -11.89 -5.98 -27.42
N VAL A 117 -11.74 -5.21 -26.35
CA VAL A 117 -10.46 -4.93 -25.71
C VAL A 117 -10.55 -5.39 -24.25
N VAL A 118 -9.51 -6.08 -23.78
CA VAL A 118 -9.39 -6.49 -22.38
C VAL A 118 -8.41 -5.55 -21.70
N LEU A 119 -8.90 -4.75 -20.78
CA LEU A 119 -8.11 -3.77 -20.05
C LEU A 119 -7.98 -4.21 -18.59
N ASP A 120 -6.80 -4.06 -18.05
CA ASP A 120 -6.56 -4.19 -16.62
C ASP A 120 -6.71 -2.84 -15.89
N TRP A 121 -6.63 -2.87 -14.56
CA TRP A 121 -6.76 -1.66 -13.74
C TRP A 121 -5.65 -0.63 -14.03
N GLU A 122 -4.44 -1.07 -14.41
CA GLU A 122 -3.32 -0.18 -14.72
C GLU A 122 -3.58 0.63 -16.00
N GLN A 123 -4.27 0.02 -16.96
CA GLN A 123 -4.65 0.65 -18.23
C GLN A 123 -5.89 1.53 -18.06
N LEU A 124 -6.83 1.11 -17.19
CA LEU A 124 -8.03 1.89 -16.88
C LEU A 124 -7.72 3.14 -16.05
N GLN A 125 -6.74 3.06 -15.16
CA GLN A 125 -6.36 4.16 -14.26
C GLN A 125 -4.85 4.44 -14.28
N PRO A 126 -4.30 4.95 -15.39
CA PRO A 126 -2.87 5.20 -15.53
C PRO A 126 -2.35 6.23 -14.51
N GLY A 127 -3.18 7.17 -14.07
CA GLY A 127 -2.85 8.14 -13.03
C GLY A 127 -2.63 7.49 -11.66
N LEU A 128 -3.44 6.49 -11.31
CA LEU A 128 -3.27 5.73 -10.06
C LEU A 128 -1.98 4.91 -10.10
N LYS A 129 -1.70 4.26 -11.23
CA LYS A 129 -0.42 3.54 -11.42
C LYS A 129 0.77 4.46 -11.23
N GLN A 130 0.77 5.66 -11.84
CA GLN A 130 1.84 6.64 -11.70
C GLN A 130 1.99 7.14 -10.26
N ALA A 131 0.88 7.36 -9.55
CA ALA A 131 0.91 7.75 -8.14
C ALA A 131 1.56 6.67 -7.26
N ILE A 132 1.18 5.40 -7.45
CA ILE A 132 1.79 4.27 -6.75
C ILE A 132 3.29 4.16 -7.06
N GLN A 133 3.70 4.32 -8.31
CA GLN A 133 5.12 4.29 -8.69
C GLN A 133 5.92 5.44 -8.08
N ALA A 134 5.33 6.65 -8.02
CA ALA A 134 5.95 7.80 -7.36
C ALA A 134 6.14 7.56 -5.86
N ASP A 135 5.17 6.93 -5.22
CA ASP A 135 5.22 6.56 -3.79
C ASP A 135 6.34 5.54 -3.51
N PHE A 136 6.44 4.50 -4.34
CA PHE A 136 7.56 3.54 -4.27
C PHE A 136 8.91 4.22 -4.47
N THR A 137 9.03 5.11 -5.45
CA THR A 137 10.27 5.84 -5.72
C THR A 137 10.66 6.71 -4.53
N SER A 138 9.70 7.41 -3.94
CA SER A 138 9.91 8.24 -2.74
C SER A 138 10.34 7.40 -1.53
N ALA A 139 9.72 6.22 -1.35
CA ALA A 139 10.10 5.28 -0.30
C ALA A 139 11.54 4.78 -0.48
N TRP A 140 11.94 4.40 -1.69
CA TRP A 140 13.31 3.99 -1.99
C TRP A 140 14.32 5.12 -1.75
N PHE A 141 14.00 6.35 -2.13
CA PHE A 141 14.84 7.51 -1.84
C PHE A 141 15.00 7.71 -0.33
N MET A 142 13.90 7.64 0.42
CA MET A 142 13.92 7.76 1.88
C MET A 142 14.80 6.67 2.53
N TYR A 143 14.67 5.42 2.11
CA TYR A 143 15.54 4.33 2.59
C TYR A 143 17.00 4.56 2.20
N GLY A 144 17.26 5.06 1.00
CA GLY A 144 18.59 5.43 0.52
C GLY A 144 19.28 6.50 1.37
N VAL A 145 18.53 7.35 2.06
CA VAL A 145 19.05 8.34 3.03
C VAL A 145 19.12 7.77 4.44
N LEU A 146 18.09 7.08 4.90
CA LEU A 146 18.01 6.57 6.27
C LEU A 146 19.06 5.49 6.57
N ILE A 147 19.28 4.55 5.64
CA ILE A 147 20.21 3.44 5.86
C ILE A 147 21.65 3.95 6.07
N PRO A 148 22.23 4.80 5.21
CA PRO A 148 23.54 5.40 5.46
C PRO A 148 23.61 6.22 6.74
N LEU A 149 22.56 6.96 7.08
CA LEU A 149 22.51 7.75 8.31
C LEU A 149 22.58 6.87 9.56
N VAL A 150 21.84 5.76 9.59
CA VAL A 150 21.91 4.79 10.69
C VAL A 150 23.28 4.11 10.71
N ALA A 151 23.81 3.68 9.56
CA ALA A 151 25.13 3.06 9.47
C ALA A 151 26.23 4.00 9.97
N PHE A 152 26.16 5.29 9.63
CA PHE A 152 27.09 6.31 10.10
C PHE A 152 26.95 6.56 11.61
N SER A 153 25.75 6.56 12.15
CA SER A 153 25.51 6.66 13.59
C SER A 153 26.11 5.47 14.35
N VAL A 154 25.92 4.24 13.85
CA VAL A 154 26.56 3.05 14.40
C VAL A 154 28.08 3.13 14.33
N LEU A 155 28.62 3.54 13.18
CA LEU A 155 30.06 3.72 12.96
C LEU A 155 30.66 4.69 13.98
N THR A 156 30.07 5.88 14.14
CA THR A 156 30.57 6.91 15.07
C THR A 156 30.50 6.44 16.52
N THR A 157 29.40 5.77 16.91
CA THR A 157 29.24 5.22 18.28
C THR A 157 30.27 4.14 18.57
N GLN A 158 30.46 3.19 17.67
CA GLN A 158 31.46 2.13 17.84
C GLN A 158 32.88 2.66 17.79
N PHE A 159 33.15 3.65 16.93
CA PHE A 159 34.44 4.29 16.85
C PHE A 159 34.81 4.99 18.15
N MET A 160 33.88 5.77 18.75
CA MET A 160 34.07 6.41 20.04
C MET A 160 34.28 5.38 21.16
N SER A 161 33.49 4.33 21.22
CA SER A 161 33.63 3.24 22.19
C SER A 161 35.00 2.58 22.11
N VAL A 162 35.56 2.35 20.90
CA VAL A 162 36.91 1.81 20.71
C VAL A 162 37.95 2.80 21.17
N LEU A 163 37.82 4.10 20.92
CA LEU A 163 38.76 5.13 21.35
C LEU A 163 38.79 5.25 22.88
N GLU A 164 37.65 5.32 23.53
CA GLU A 164 37.53 5.41 24.98
C GLU A 164 38.16 4.21 25.68
N ARG A 165 38.09 3.02 25.08
CA ARG A 165 38.62 1.75 25.64
C ARG A 165 40.01 1.39 25.09
N THR A 166 40.67 2.32 24.39
CA THR A 166 41.99 2.08 23.74
C THR A 166 43.02 1.62 24.75
N ARG A 167 43.06 2.22 25.96
CA ARG A 167 43.98 1.82 27.04
C ARG A 167 43.73 0.40 27.54
N GLU A 168 42.45 0.02 27.72
CA GLU A 168 42.10 -1.36 28.10
C GLU A 168 42.52 -2.36 27.05
N PHE A 169 42.33 -2.04 25.77
CA PHE A 169 42.79 -2.89 24.67
C PHE A 169 44.30 -3.00 24.61
N GLY A 170 45.01 -1.91 24.87
CA GLY A 170 46.49 -1.92 25.01
C GLY A 170 46.97 -2.85 26.07
N VAL A 171 46.39 -2.82 27.29
CA VAL A 171 46.72 -3.73 28.40
C VAL A 171 46.41 -5.19 28.03
N LYS A 172 45.25 -5.46 27.44
CA LYS A 172 44.85 -6.83 27.00
C LYS A 172 45.86 -7.39 25.97
N MET A 173 46.31 -6.54 25.04
CA MET A 173 47.32 -6.93 24.03
C MET A 173 48.69 -7.18 24.67
N ALA A 174 49.11 -6.38 25.68
CA ALA A 174 50.33 -6.60 26.40
C ALA A 174 50.31 -7.93 27.21
N LEU A 175 49.12 -8.37 27.63
CA LEU A 175 48.90 -9.69 28.26
C LEU A 175 48.78 -10.84 27.22
N GLY A 176 49.00 -10.59 25.95
CA GLY A 176 49.06 -11.61 24.91
C GLY A 176 47.73 -11.86 24.16
N VAL A 177 46.68 -11.06 24.38
CA VAL A 177 45.42 -11.18 23.63
C VAL A 177 45.65 -10.70 22.19
N LYS A 178 45.33 -11.55 21.21
CA LYS A 178 45.51 -11.23 19.78
C LYS A 178 44.52 -10.13 19.35
N PRO A 179 44.97 -9.15 18.50
CA PRO A 179 44.08 -8.07 17.98
C PRO A 179 42.81 -8.61 17.33
N ALA A 180 42.88 -9.78 16.67
CA ALA A 180 41.71 -10.42 16.07
C ALA A 180 40.59 -10.76 17.08
N ARG A 181 40.97 -11.17 18.32
CA ARG A 181 39.98 -11.43 19.38
C ARG A 181 39.34 -10.15 19.89
N LEU A 182 40.07 -9.05 19.93
CA LEU A 182 39.52 -7.74 20.30
C LEU A 182 38.60 -7.19 19.20
N GLY A 183 38.98 -7.35 17.94
CA GLY A 183 38.13 -6.99 16.79
C GLY A 183 36.84 -7.81 16.78
N SER A 184 36.91 -9.12 16.99
CA SER A 184 35.71 -9.95 17.07
C SER A 184 34.80 -9.58 18.25
N LEU A 185 35.37 -9.13 19.37
CA LEU A 185 34.59 -8.64 20.53
C LEU A 185 33.75 -7.41 20.11
N VAL A 186 34.35 -6.43 19.45
CA VAL A 186 33.65 -5.21 18.96
C VAL A 186 32.53 -5.57 17.99
N VAL A 187 32.78 -6.49 17.05
CA VAL A 187 31.77 -6.96 16.11
C VAL A 187 30.63 -7.67 16.84
N THR A 188 30.95 -8.56 17.79
CA THR A 188 29.94 -9.26 18.59
C THR A 188 29.10 -8.29 19.42
N GLU A 189 29.73 -7.27 20.03
CA GLU A 189 29.02 -6.22 20.75
C GLU A 189 28.04 -5.48 19.84
N THR A 190 28.46 -5.16 18.61
CA THR A 190 27.57 -4.56 17.58
C THR A 190 26.42 -5.49 17.19
N ILE A 191 26.68 -6.78 17.01
CA ILE A 191 25.63 -7.77 16.69
C ILE A 191 24.57 -7.80 17.78
N VAL A 192 24.98 -7.87 19.04
CA VAL A 192 24.05 -7.93 20.17
C VAL A 192 23.26 -6.63 20.29
N MET A 193 23.93 -5.48 20.27
CA MET A 193 23.27 -4.18 20.39
C MET A 193 22.32 -3.89 19.22
N SER A 194 22.79 -4.11 17.99
CA SER A 194 21.95 -3.93 16.81
C SER A 194 20.79 -4.92 16.77
N GLY A 195 21.02 -6.16 17.17
CA GLY A 195 19.97 -7.20 17.26
C GLY A 195 18.87 -6.84 18.27
N LEU A 196 19.27 -6.38 19.48
CA LEU A 196 18.32 -5.93 20.50
C LEU A 196 17.54 -4.69 20.04
N GLY A 197 18.24 -3.68 19.51
CA GLY A 197 17.61 -2.47 18.99
C GLY A 197 16.62 -2.78 17.89
N LEU A 198 16.97 -3.70 17.00
CA LEU A 198 16.15 -4.13 15.89
C LEU A 198 14.92 -4.93 16.37
N ALA A 199 15.07 -5.82 17.35
CA ALA A 199 13.96 -6.55 17.94
C ALA A 199 12.94 -5.60 18.58
N ILE A 200 13.39 -4.60 19.32
CA ILE A 200 12.55 -3.58 19.93
C ILE A 200 11.87 -2.73 18.84
N GLY A 201 12.63 -2.29 17.83
CA GLY A 201 12.11 -1.48 16.73
C GLY A 201 11.04 -2.20 15.90
N VAL A 202 11.27 -3.47 15.58
CA VAL A 202 10.28 -4.31 14.87
C VAL A 202 9.03 -4.50 15.71
N LEU A 203 9.17 -4.78 17.01
CA LEU A 203 8.04 -4.95 17.91
C LEU A 203 7.18 -3.68 17.98
N LEU A 204 7.81 -2.53 18.17
CA LEU A 204 7.10 -1.23 18.17
C LEU A 204 6.44 -0.95 16.81
N GLY A 205 7.13 -1.26 15.71
CA GLY A 205 6.58 -1.10 14.35
C GLY A 205 5.35 -1.97 14.12
N ILE A 206 5.39 -3.23 14.54
CA ILE A 206 4.23 -4.14 14.44
C ILE A 206 3.06 -3.62 15.27
N VAL A 207 3.29 -3.22 16.52
CA VAL A 207 2.23 -2.70 17.41
C VAL A 207 1.59 -1.44 16.81
N MET A 208 2.42 -0.50 16.31
CA MET A 208 1.93 0.73 15.70
C MET A 208 1.14 0.46 14.42
N THR A 209 1.65 -0.40 13.54
CA THR A 209 0.97 -0.77 12.30
C THR A 209 -0.34 -1.53 12.59
N TRP A 210 -0.33 -2.43 13.57
CA TRP A 210 -1.56 -3.12 14.00
C TRP A 210 -2.62 -2.15 14.53
N TYR A 211 -2.22 -1.16 15.34
CA TYR A 211 -3.13 -0.11 15.81
C TYR A 211 -3.70 0.69 14.64
N LEU A 212 -2.85 1.18 13.74
CA LEU A 212 -3.27 1.95 12.57
C LEU A 212 -4.12 1.13 11.59
N SER A 213 -3.90 -0.18 11.49
CA SER A 213 -4.74 -1.06 10.67
C SER A 213 -6.20 -1.16 11.16
N LYS A 214 -6.46 -0.84 12.45
CA LYS A 214 -7.81 -0.83 13.03
C LYS A 214 -8.47 0.54 12.95
N VAL A 215 -7.72 1.59 13.23
CA VAL A 215 -8.25 2.98 13.30
C VAL A 215 -8.26 3.64 11.92
N GLY A 216 -7.35 3.24 11.04
CA GLY A 216 -7.05 3.96 9.81
C GLY A 216 -6.30 5.26 10.09
N PHE A 217 -5.58 5.78 9.13
CA PHE A 217 -4.97 7.10 9.20
C PHE A 217 -5.31 7.94 7.96
N SER A 218 -5.37 9.25 8.18
CA SER A 218 -5.55 10.25 7.14
C SER A 218 -4.54 11.37 7.38
N TYR A 219 -4.07 12.02 6.34
CA TYR A 219 -3.16 13.16 6.41
C TYR A 219 -3.68 14.30 5.53
N PRO A 220 -3.30 15.56 5.81
CA PRO A 220 -3.73 16.70 5.00
C PRO A 220 -3.37 16.55 3.52
N GLY A 221 -4.33 16.72 2.62
CA GLY A 221 -4.18 16.51 1.18
C GLY A 221 -4.53 15.10 0.70
N MET A 222 -4.83 14.17 1.60
CA MET A 222 -5.30 12.83 1.23
C MET A 222 -6.72 12.89 0.67
N GLU A 223 -7.54 13.82 1.13
CA GLU A 223 -8.91 14.04 0.64
C GLU A 223 -8.93 14.34 -0.86
N ASP A 224 -8.04 15.23 -1.33
CA ASP A 224 -7.90 15.56 -2.75
C ASP A 224 -7.47 14.35 -3.60
N MET A 225 -6.58 13.51 -3.06
CA MET A 225 -6.17 12.25 -3.71
C MET A 225 -7.30 11.22 -3.70
N ALA A 226 -7.99 11.09 -2.59
CA ALA A 226 -9.12 10.17 -2.45
C ALA A 226 -10.23 10.52 -3.45
N GLU A 227 -10.59 11.79 -3.57
CA GLU A 227 -11.56 12.27 -4.57
C GLU A 227 -11.07 12.02 -6.01
N ARG A 228 -9.80 12.32 -6.29
CA ARG A 228 -9.24 12.22 -7.65
C ARG A 228 -9.15 10.78 -8.16
N PHE A 229 -8.89 9.82 -7.27
CA PHE A 229 -8.71 8.41 -7.62
C PHE A 229 -9.84 7.50 -7.11
N ASN A 230 -10.92 8.07 -6.58
CA ASN A 230 -12.03 7.33 -5.98
C ASN A 230 -11.54 6.34 -4.89
N LEU A 231 -10.63 6.80 -4.02
CA LEU A 231 -10.10 6.03 -2.92
C LEU A 231 -10.84 6.34 -1.61
N PRO A 232 -10.82 5.44 -0.62
CA PRO A 232 -11.35 5.73 0.71
C PRO A 232 -10.59 6.88 1.39
N ASP A 233 -11.29 7.71 2.18
CA ASP A 233 -10.72 8.84 2.93
C ASP A 233 -9.67 8.42 3.98
N ARG A 234 -9.62 7.14 4.33
CA ARG A 234 -8.66 6.58 5.30
C ARG A 234 -7.93 5.40 4.71
N MET A 235 -6.63 5.39 4.95
CA MET A 235 -5.79 4.24 4.60
C MET A 235 -5.64 3.29 5.79
N TYR A 236 -5.71 2.00 5.52
CA TYR A 236 -5.53 0.94 6.50
C TYR A 236 -4.27 0.15 6.16
N PRO A 237 -3.13 0.41 6.84
CA PRO A 237 -1.90 -0.31 6.56
C PRO A 237 -2.06 -1.79 6.87
N SER A 238 -1.52 -2.64 6.00
CA SER A 238 -1.47 -4.09 6.21
C SER A 238 -0.06 -4.54 6.57
N LEU A 239 0.02 -5.51 7.48
CA LEU A 239 1.28 -6.14 7.83
C LEU A 239 1.64 -7.20 6.79
N SER A 240 2.82 -7.05 6.18
CA SER A 240 3.42 -8.06 5.31
C SER A 240 4.69 -8.60 5.93
N ILE A 241 4.85 -9.91 5.94
CA ILE A 241 6.07 -10.58 6.44
C ILE A 241 7.31 -10.07 5.70
N LEU A 242 7.18 -9.82 4.39
CA LEU A 242 8.27 -9.29 3.58
C LEU A 242 8.70 -7.90 4.07
N SER A 243 7.75 -7.00 4.34
CA SER A 243 8.04 -5.64 4.83
C SER A 243 8.64 -5.65 6.23
N ILE A 244 8.17 -6.55 7.12
CA ILE A 244 8.69 -6.71 8.48
C ILE A 244 10.14 -7.20 8.47
N MET A 245 10.54 -8.04 7.51
CA MET A 245 11.87 -8.62 7.47
C MET A 245 12.87 -7.83 6.62
N LEU A 246 12.44 -7.30 5.47
CA LEU A 246 13.36 -6.71 4.48
C LEU A 246 14.04 -5.44 5.02
N GLY A 247 13.27 -4.46 5.48
CA GLY A 247 13.81 -3.20 6.01
C GLY A 247 14.80 -3.40 7.16
N PRO A 248 14.39 -4.09 8.25
CA PRO A 248 15.27 -4.40 9.37
C PRO A 248 16.52 -5.19 8.98
N SER A 249 16.41 -6.21 8.10
CA SER A 249 17.57 -7.00 7.67
C SER A 249 18.61 -6.15 6.93
N VAL A 250 18.16 -5.23 6.06
CA VAL A 250 19.06 -4.32 5.37
C VAL A 250 19.78 -3.42 6.35
N VAL A 251 19.07 -2.79 7.30
CA VAL A 251 19.67 -1.96 8.35
C VAL A 251 20.68 -2.75 9.18
N PHE A 252 20.35 -3.99 9.56
CA PHE A 252 21.24 -4.86 10.31
C PHE A 252 22.54 -5.15 9.57
N VAL A 253 22.46 -5.53 8.30
CA VAL A 253 23.63 -5.80 7.46
C VAL A 253 24.52 -4.56 7.34
N PHE A 254 23.94 -3.39 7.07
CA PHE A 254 24.70 -2.14 6.97
C PHE A 254 25.32 -1.73 8.31
N SER A 255 24.66 -1.98 9.44
CA SER A 255 25.22 -1.75 10.77
C SER A 255 26.42 -2.66 11.05
N LEU A 256 26.36 -3.92 10.63
CA LEU A 256 27.49 -4.83 10.73
C LEU A 256 28.66 -4.39 9.84
N LEU A 257 28.40 -4.00 8.60
CA LEU A 257 29.43 -3.48 7.70
C LEU A 257 30.10 -2.24 8.28
N ALA A 258 29.32 -1.32 8.87
CA ALA A 258 29.85 -0.12 9.52
C ALA A 258 30.78 -0.48 10.72
N SER A 259 30.51 -1.55 11.46
CA SER A 259 31.32 -1.97 12.61
C SER A 259 32.66 -2.59 12.22
N ILE A 260 32.83 -3.01 10.96
CA ILE A 260 34.08 -3.59 10.48
C ILE A 260 35.22 -2.56 10.51
N TYR A 261 34.94 -1.30 10.19
CA TYR A 261 35.96 -0.26 10.19
C TYR A 261 36.61 -0.05 11.57
N PRO A 262 35.89 0.21 12.66
CA PRO A 262 36.51 0.30 13.99
C PRO A 262 37.17 -1.02 14.45
N ALA A 263 36.64 -2.17 14.04
CA ALA A 263 37.25 -3.46 14.36
C ALA A 263 38.64 -3.65 13.68
N ILE A 264 38.74 -3.25 12.38
CA ILE A 264 40.00 -3.32 11.64
C ILE A 264 41.05 -2.35 12.25
N ARG A 265 40.62 -1.21 12.76
CA ARG A 265 41.56 -0.24 13.37
C ARG A 265 42.29 -0.82 14.56
N LEU A 266 41.72 -1.77 15.30
CA LEU A 266 42.40 -2.47 16.40
C LEU A 266 43.61 -3.29 15.97
N PHE A 267 43.69 -3.74 14.70
CA PHE A 267 44.86 -4.45 14.18
C PHE A 267 46.09 -3.53 14.03
N PHE A 268 45.85 -2.23 13.85
CA PHE A 268 46.91 -1.24 13.73
C PHE A 268 47.28 -0.57 15.05
N LEU A 269 46.62 -0.98 16.15
CA LEU A 269 46.87 -0.43 17.47
C LEU A 269 48.16 -1.03 18.04
N GLN A 270 49.13 -0.17 18.38
CA GLN A 270 50.36 -0.60 19.03
C GLN A 270 50.17 -0.59 20.55
N PRO A 271 50.58 -1.66 21.30
CA PRO A 271 50.33 -1.76 22.73
C PRO A 271 50.97 -0.64 23.55
N ILE A 272 52.20 -0.26 23.23
CA ILE A 272 53.01 0.71 24.02
C ILE A 272 52.38 2.13 23.93
N PRO A 273 52.11 2.71 22.73
CA PRO A 273 51.40 3.98 22.64
C PRO A 273 49.98 3.94 23.22
N ALA A 274 49.26 2.82 23.03
CA ALA A 274 47.88 2.67 23.54
C ALA A 274 47.81 2.74 25.09
N MET A 275 48.79 2.23 25.79
CA MET A 275 48.82 2.32 27.25
C MET A 275 49.13 3.74 27.78
N ARG A 276 49.72 4.61 26.95
CA ARG A 276 50.04 6.00 27.29
C ARG A 276 48.95 6.99 26.84
N ALA A 277 47.96 6.51 26.13
CA ALA A 277 46.81 7.34 25.74
C ALA A 277 46.04 7.78 27.00
N VAL A 278 45.86 9.10 27.14
CA VAL A 278 45.14 9.75 28.24
C VAL A 278 43.66 9.75 27.91
#